data_6381b5a787345aa1b0968d892168dc10
#
_entry.id   6381b5a787345aa1b0968d892168dc10
#
_cell.length_a   1.000
_cell.length_b   1.000
_cell.length_c   1.000
_cell.angle_alpha   90.00
_cell.angle_beta   90.00
_cell.angle_gamma   90.00
#
_symmetry.space_group_name_H-M   'P 1'
#
loop_
_entity.id
_entity.type
_entity.pdbx_description
1 polymer ?
#
loop_
_entity_poly.entity_id
_entity_poly.type
_entity_poly.pdbx_seq_one_letter_code
_entity_poly.pdbx_strand_id
1 'polypeptide(L)'
;MINDIFKVFGEQTGEILFEIIKDCMDDYLYIFDLQNDTFEISQSAVERFNMSKNVLTDAANEVMKVVYEEDRRMLAKHLADICEGRENVHNLHYRWLDKEGMPVWINCRGIVINDQQGKAEYLVGCLNEIGNKRRADNVTGLLGGPEFLAYLRGQKEPITKGFFMHVGIDDFGAINSSRGAGYGNYILRSVAGCMKECLSDKQRIYHLVADQYVIVDLEASSAEDAVALKEKITDKLRNFIVAENYEAIFSISIGVIDAATFCEGTEECRKKFEFALKQAKSMGKNGFYIFDQDDYEVFLRKGRIIATLRNAIVNHYDGFEVYYQPIVDCQSKQIIGAEALMRFSMITEEGREFVSPMEFIPLLEETGLIIPAGRYILNEAAAMCCEMQKYIPDFRMNVNVSYVQILQGNVERDILGAIQKYSLQPECLCVEMTESGFMDMTPSFCKFRKTLDKNGIPFVIDDFGTGYSNLHCIRDMNPSYVKMDRDFTAKAMNSDRDYELYKNIIPMVHCINVRICAEGIEEKEWLLKMKEMKVDYLQGYYFGRPCGKEQFLQQYASGINVK
;
A
#
# COMPACT_ATOMS: atom_id res chain seq x y z
N MET A 1 4.52 -43.87 -42.82
CA MET A 1 5.34 -43.12 -41.84
C MET A 1 5.10 -43.59 -40.42
N ILE A 2 3.90 -43.51 -39.82
CA ILE A 2 3.66 -44.01 -38.45
C ILE A 2 3.86 -45.53 -38.34
N ASN A 3 3.34 -46.35 -39.27
CA ASN A 3 3.56 -47.80 -39.32
C ASN A 3 5.03 -48.20 -39.58
N ASP A 4 5.84 -47.34 -40.14
CA ASP A 4 7.26 -47.63 -40.41
C ASP A 4 8.13 -47.35 -39.18
N ILE A 5 7.73 -46.41 -38.34
CA ILE A 5 8.37 -46.13 -37.02
C ILE A 5 8.16 -47.35 -36.11
N PHE A 6 6.96 -47.93 -36.07
CA PHE A 6 6.67 -49.13 -35.27
C PHE A 6 7.45 -50.37 -35.71
N LYS A 7 7.83 -50.48 -37.00
CA LYS A 7 8.68 -51.59 -37.50
C LYS A 7 10.15 -51.48 -37.10
N VAL A 8 10.62 -50.27 -36.80
CA VAL A 8 12.03 -50.03 -36.42
C VAL A 8 12.30 -50.42 -34.97
N PHE A 9 11.32 -50.36 -34.10
CA PHE A 9 11.51 -50.49 -32.66
C PHE A 9 11.11 -51.86 -32.03
N GLY A 10 10.37 -52.77 -32.68
CA GLY A 10 10.00 -54.11 -32.16
C GLY A 10 8.95 -54.09 -31.01
N GLU A 11 8.69 -55.23 -30.35
CA GLU A 11 7.63 -55.38 -29.33
C GLU A 11 7.87 -54.61 -28.00
N GLN A 12 9.09 -54.09 -27.73
CA GLN A 12 9.38 -53.22 -26.56
C GLN A 12 9.10 -51.74 -26.83
N THR A 13 8.41 -51.43 -27.91
CA THR A 13 8.28 -50.09 -28.48
C THR A 13 7.48 -49.13 -27.59
N GLY A 14 6.51 -49.63 -26.84
CA GLY A 14 5.61 -48.80 -26.03
C GLY A 14 6.32 -48.11 -24.86
N GLU A 15 7.12 -48.84 -24.12
CA GLU A 15 7.87 -48.33 -22.98
C GLU A 15 8.95 -47.35 -23.41
N ILE A 16 9.72 -47.69 -24.45
CA ILE A 16 10.78 -46.82 -24.98
C ILE A 16 10.21 -45.53 -25.56
N LEU A 17 9.07 -45.58 -26.25
CA LEU A 17 8.41 -44.42 -26.82
C LEU A 17 7.85 -43.51 -25.71
N PHE A 18 7.26 -44.12 -24.69
CA PHE A 18 6.75 -43.38 -23.53
C PHE A 18 7.88 -42.67 -22.77
N GLU A 19 9.00 -43.35 -22.53
CA GLU A 19 10.17 -42.73 -21.88
C GLU A 19 10.78 -41.59 -22.71
N ILE A 20 10.91 -41.77 -24.04
CA ILE A 20 11.41 -40.69 -24.91
C ILE A 20 10.47 -39.48 -24.94
N ILE A 21 9.14 -39.73 -25.06
CA ILE A 21 8.15 -38.64 -25.10
C ILE A 21 8.09 -37.93 -23.74
N LYS A 22 8.16 -38.65 -22.64
CA LYS A 22 8.16 -38.17 -21.28
C LYS A 22 9.27 -37.13 -21.00
N ASP A 23 10.46 -37.35 -21.57
CA ASP A 23 11.60 -36.45 -21.44
C ASP A 23 11.59 -35.28 -22.45
N CYS A 24 10.82 -35.43 -23.54
CA CYS A 24 10.73 -34.42 -24.61
C CYS A 24 9.54 -33.46 -24.47
N MET A 25 8.61 -33.71 -23.56
CA MET A 25 7.40 -32.89 -23.37
C MET A 25 7.42 -32.12 -22.07
N ASP A 26 6.93 -30.89 -22.11
CA ASP A 26 6.75 -30.06 -20.94
C ASP A 26 5.51 -30.47 -20.11
N ASP A 27 4.64 -31.31 -20.64
CA ASP A 27 3.46 -31.83 -19.95
C ASP A 27 3.80 -33.10 -19.18
N TYR A 28 3.13 -33.30 -18.04
CA TYR A 28 3.32 -34.48 -17.21
C TYR A 28 2.53 -35.65 -17.82
N LEU A 29 3.20 -36.63 -18.43
CA LEU A 29 2.57 -37.80 -18.98
C LEU A 29 2.20 -38.79 -17.89
N TYR A 30 1.06 -39.46 -18.06
CA TYR A 30 0.61 -40.53 -17.16
C TYR A 30 -0.05 -41.70 -17.87
N ILE A 31 0.03 -42.85 -17.21
CA ILE A 31 -0.73 -44.08 -17.56
C ILE A 31 -1.43 -44.54 -16.29
N PHE A 32 -2.74 -44.75 -16.36
CA PHE A 32 -3.53 -45.31 -15.28
C PHE A 32 -4.08 -46.67 -15.75
N ASP A 33 -3.58 -47.75 -15.18
CA ASP A 33 -4.13 -49.12 -15.35
C ASP A 33 -5.36 -49.22 -14.44
N LEU A 34 -6.52 -49.18 -15.05
CA LEU A 34 -7.82 -49.19 -14.39
C LEU A 34 -8.22 -50.57 -13.85
N GLN A 35 -7.60 -51.67 -14.39
CA GLN A 35 -7.87 -53.01 -13.93
C GLN A 35 -7.02 -53.42 -12.72
N ASN A 36 -5.75 -53.02 -12.71
CA ASN A 36 -4.82 -53.32 -11.63
C ASN A 36 -4.67 -52.20 -10.60
N ASP A 37 -5.39 -51.10 -10.76
CA ASP A 37 -5.34 -49.89 -9.90
C ASP A 37 -3.91 -49.38 -9.70
N THR A 38 -3.16 -49.24 -10.80
CA THR A 38 -1.81 -48.73 -10.83
C THR A 38 -1.71 -47.45 -11.66
N PHE A 39 -1.01 -46.42 -11.17
CA PHE A 39 -0.84 -45.17 -11.85
C PHE A 39 0.65 -44.83 -11.98
N GLU A 40 1.09 -44.62 -13.19
CA GLU A 40 2.43 -44.17 -13.49
C GLU A 40 2.41 -42.75 -14.07
N ILE A 41 3.31 -41.90 -13.62
CA ILE A 41 3.44 -40.49 -14.03
C ILE A 41 4.92 -40.10 -14.19
N SER A 42 5.18 -39.09 -14.99
CA SER A 42 6.53 -38.53 -15.16
C SER A 42 7.19 -38.13 -13.85
N GLN A 43 8.51 -38.34 -13.72
CA GLN A 43 9.28 -37.99 -12.53
C GLN A 43 9.18 -36.48 -12.21
N SER A 44 9.11 -35.63 -13.24
CA SER A 44 8.92 -34.18 -13.08
C SER A 44 7.60 -33.80 -12.37
N ALA A 45 6.55 -34.61 -12.50
CA ALA A 45 5.31 -34.44 -11.73
C ALA A 45 5.52 -34.75 -10.24
N VAL A 46 6.29 -35.80 -9.93
CA VAL A 46 6.62 -36.14 -8.52
C VAL A 46 7.46 -35.04 -7.86
N GLU A 47 8.34 -34.41 -8.62
CA GLU A 47 9.14 -33.27 -8.13
C GLU A 47 8.31 -32.02 -7.90
N ARG A 48 7.22 -31.85 -8.63
CA ARG A 48 6.35 -30.67 -8.59
C ARG A 48 5.20 -30.78 -7.58
N PHE A 49 4.54 -31.92 -7.54
CA PHE A 49 3.36 -32.16 -6.73
C PHE A 49 3.66 -33.00 -5.50
N ASN A 50 2.72 -33.02 -4.54
CA ASN A 50 2.89 -33.78 -3.29
C ASN A 50 2.66 -35.27 -3.48
N MET A 51 3.48 -35.91 -4.33
CA MET A 51 3.45 -37.35 -4.63
C MET A 51 4.64 -38.07 -4.00
N SER A 52 4.41 -39.31 -3.55
CA SER A 52 5.45 -40.10 -2.87
C SER A 52 6.43 -40.76 -3.85
N LYS A 53 5.99 -41.13 -5.03
CA LYS A 53 6.75 -41.84 -6.08
C LYS A 53 6.04 -41.72 -7.43
N ASN A 54 6.74 -42.05 -8.51
CA ASN A 54 6.22 -42.00 -9.88
C ASN A 54 5.28 -43.17 -10.26
N VAL A 55 5.35 -44.29 -9.53
CA VAL A 55 4.44 -45.44 -9.72
C VAL A 55 3.69 -45.66 -8.42
N LEU A 56 2.36 -45.53 -8.47
CA LEU A 56 1.44 -45.68 -7.34
C LEU A 56 0.64 -46.99 -7.50
N THR A 57 0.56 -47.77 -6.42
CA THR A 57 -0.37 -48.89 -6.24
C THR A 57 -1.48 -48.40 -5.29
N ASP A 58 -2.69 -48.93 -5.38
CA ASP A 58 -3.90 -48.35 -4.78
C ASP A 58 -4.08 -46.89 -5.28
N ALA A 59 -3.94 -46.80 -6.61
CA ALA A 59 -3.72 -45.53 -7.27
C ALA A 59 -4.91 -44.59 -7.16
N ALA A 60 -6.13 -45.12 -7.17
CA ALA A 60 -7.33 -44.30 -6.96
C ALA A 60 -7.30 -43.56 -5.63
N ASN A 61 -6.86 -44.20 -4.54
CA ASN A 61 -6.74 -43.56 -3.24
C ASN A 61 -5.54 -42.62 -3.15
N GLU A 62 -4.38 -43.00 -3.70
CA GLU A 62 -3.15 -42.20 -3.63
C GLU A 62 -3.27 -40.92 -4.46
N VAL A 63 -3.84 -40.96 -5.67
CA VAL A 63 -4.10 -39.77 -6.49
C VAL A 63 -5.07 -38.82 -5.77
N MET A 64 -6.11 -39.36 -5.10
CA MET A 64 -7.05 -38.52 -4.36
C MET A 64 -6.39 -37.73 -3.19
N LYS A 65 -5.24 -38.18 -2.66
CA LYS A 65 -4.52 -37.43 -1.64
C LYS A 65 -3.86 -36.17 -2.22
N VAL A 66 -3.43 -36.21 -3.45
CA VAL A 66 -2.83 -35.09 -4.18
C VAL A 66 -3.89 -34.11 -4.70
N VAL A 67 -5.10 -34.59 -4.97
CA VAL A 67 -6.23 -33.77 -5.44
C VAL A 67 -6.76 -32.90 -4.30
N TYR A 68 -7.00 -31.63 -4.59
CA TYR A 68 -7.61 -30.69 -3.66
C TYR A 68 -8.99 -31.17 -3.20
N GLU A 69 -9.29 -31.04 -1.91
CA GLU A 69 -10.41 -31.71 -1.24
C GLU A 69 -11.77 -31.49 -1.93
N GLU A 70 -12.08 -30.26 -2.32
CA GLU A 70 -13.35 -29.92 -2.97
C GLU A 70 -13.53 -30.59 -4.34
N ASP A 71 -12.44 -30.90 -5.05
CA ASP A 71 -12.46 -31.43 -6.40
C ASP A 71 -12.51 -32.97 -6.44
N ARG A 72 -12.23 -33.65 -5.30
CA ARG A 72 -12.17 -35.12 -5.19
C ARG A 72 -13.46 -35.82 -5.62
N ARG A 73 -14.61 -35.27 -5.21
CA ARG A 73 -15.92 -35.85 -5.53
C ARG A 73 -16.22 -35.85 -7.02
N MET A 74 -15.86 -34.76 -7.69
CA MET A 74 -16.03 -34.59 -9.14
C MET A 74 -15.16 -35.60 -9.90
N LEU A 75 -13.86 -35.70 -9.53
CA LEU A 75 -12.93 -36.62 -10.17
C LEU A 75 -13.33 -38.09 -9.95
N ALA A 76 -13.68 -38.45 -8.71
CA ALA A 76 -14.13 -39.82 -8.39
C ALA A 76 -15.36 -40.25 -9.20
N LYS A 77 -16.34 -39.36 -9.36
CA LYS A 77 -17.50 -39.61 -10.21
C LYS A 77 -17.12 -39.85 -11.67
N HIS A 78 -16.28 -38.99 -12.23
CA HIS A 78 -15.86 -39.08 -13.62
C HIS A 78 -15.03 -40.36 -13.90
N LEU A 79 -14.13 -40.76 -12.99
CA LEU A 79 -13.40 -42.02 -13.11
C LEU A 79 -14.34 -43.23 -13.03
N ALA A 80 -15.37 -43.19 -12.19
CA ALA A 80 -16.40 -44.23 -12.16
C ALA A 80 -17.17 -44.32 -13.51
N ASP A 81 -17.52 -43.18 -14.11
CA ASP A 81 -18.18 -43.13 -15.42
C ASP A 81 -17.30 -43.71 -16.53
N ILE A 82 -15.97 -43.51 -16.47
CA ILE A 82 -15.00 -44.16 -17.36
C ILE A 82 -14.98 -45.68 -17.15
N CYS A 83 -14.86 -46.15 -15.92
CA CYS A 83 -14.81 -47.60 -15.61
C CYS A 83 -16.09 -48.32 -16.01
N GLU A 84 -17.23 -47.66 -16.01
CA GLU A 84 -18.53 -48.20 -16.44
C GLU A 84 -18.79 -48.05 -17.96
N GLY A 85 -17.82 -47.48 -18.70
CA GLY A 85 -17.91 -47.31 -20.16
C GLY A 85 -18.85 -46.20 -20.62
N ARG A 86 -19.27 -45.31 -19.74
CA ARG A 86 -20.09 -44.15 -20.08
C ARG A 86 -19.29 -43.00 -20.71
N GLU A 87 -17.99 -42.93 -20.43
CA GLU A 87 -17.07 -41.95 -20.96
C GLU A 87 -15.82 -42.63 -21.50
N ASN A 88 -15.31 -42.15 -22.64
CA ASN A 88 -14.10 -42.66 -23.29
C ASN A 88 -12.96 -41.64 -23.34
N VAL A 89 -13.19 -40.43 -22.83
CA VAL A 89 -12.23 -39.33 -22.82
C VAL A 89 -12.21 -38.71 -21.46
N HIS A 90 -11.03 -38.56 -20.91
CA HIS A 90 -10.79 -37.73 -19.73
C HIS A 90 -10.38 -36.34 -20.18
N ASN A 91 -11.12 -35.30 -19.78
CA ASN A 91 -10.76 -33.91 -20.05
C ASN A 91 -11.37 -33.02 -18.97
N LEU A 92 -10.65 -32.86 -17.87
CA LEU A 92 -11.10 -32.15 -16.71
C LEU A 92 -10.10 -31.09 -16.25
N HIS A 93 -10.65 -30.02 -15.69
CA HIS A 93 -9.89 -28.99 -14.99
C HIS A 93 -10.15 -29.11 -13.50
N TYR A 94 -9.10 -29.34 -12.71
CA TYR A 94 -9.20 -29.47 -11.26
C TYR A 94 -7.85 -29.16 -10.60
N ARG A 95 -7.81 -29.08 -9.26
CA ARG A 95 -6.63 -28.64 -8.51
C ARG A 95 -5.87 -29.84 -7.92
N TRP A 96 -4.54 -29.81 -8.09
CA TRP A 96 -3.62 -30.66 -7.38
C TRP A 96 -2.86 -29.87 -6.34
N LEU A 97 -2.43 -30.49 -5.25
CA LEU A 97 -1.59 -29.90 -4.21
C LEU A 97 -0.13 -30.00 -4.61
N ASP A 98 0.59 -28.90 -4.56
CA ASP A 98 2.05 -28.90 -4.68
C ASP A 98 2.73 -29.37 -3.38
N LYS A 99 4.07 -29.35 -3.33
CA LYS A 99 4.84 -29.80 -2.16
C LYS A 99 4.61 -28.96 -0.91
N GLU A 100 4.25 -27.71 -1.07
CA GLU A 100 3.90 -26.77 -0.01
C GLU A 100 2.42 -26.89 0.43
N GLY A 101 1.66 -27.78 -0.22
CA GLY A 101 0.23 -27.97 0.03
C GLY A 101 -0.67 -26.91 -0.61
N MET A 102 -0.14 -26.09 -1.53
CA MET A 102 -0.91 -25.07 -2.23
C MET A 102 -1.63 -25.65 -3.46
N PRO A 103 -2.89 -25.23 -3.73
CA PRO A 103 -3.66 -25.73 -4.85
C PRO A 103 -3.16 -25.15 -6.19
N VAL A 104 -2.82 -26.03 -7.13
CA VAL A 104 -2.40 -25.70 -8.50
C VAL A 104 -3.48 -26.19 -9.46
N TRP A 105 -4.02 -25.32 -10.29
CA TRP A 105 -4.96 -25.69 -11.34
C TRP A 105 -4.27 -26.48 -12.45
N ILE A 106 -4.79 -27.66 -12.75
CA ILE A 106 -4.34 -28.52 -13.84
C ILE A 106 -5.44 -28.74 -14.87
N ASN A 107 -5.02 -28.94 -16.11
CA ASN A 107 -5.84 -29.52 -17.17
C ASN A 107 -5.35 -30.93 -17.43
N CYS A 108 -6.14 -31.92 -17.04
CA CYS A 108 -5.83 -33.33 -17.23
C CYS A 108 -6.61 -33.87 -18.43
N ARG A 109 -5.91 -34.41 -19.42
CA ARG A 109 -6.48 -34.99 -20.64
C ARG A 109 -6.00 -36.41 -20.82
N GLY A 110 -6.90 -37.30 -21.22
CA GLY A 110 -6.55 -38.68 -21.47
C GLY A 110 -7.57 -39.37 -22.35
N ILE A 111 -7.14 -40.46 -22.95
CA ILE A 111 -7.96 -41.34 -23.79
C ILE A 111 -8.01 -42.71 -23.11
N VAL A 112 -9.21 -43.28 -23.08
CA VAL A 112 -9.44 -44.64 -22.57
C VAL A 112 -9.09 -45.66 -23.64
N ILE A 113 -8.27 -46.64 -23.28
CA ILE A 113 -7.98 -47.82 -24.10
C ILE A 113 -8.76 -48.99 -23.50
N ASN A 114 -9.57 -49.63 -24.30
CA ASN A 114 -10.39 -50.75 -23.89
C ASN A 114 -9.70 -52.08 -24.22
N ASP A 115 -9.97 -53.11 -23.43
CA ASP A 115 -9.57 -54.50 -23.69
C ASP A 115 -10.36 -55.12 -24.88
N GLN A 116 -10.04 -56.36 -25.22
CA GLN A 116 -10.71 -57.10 -26.32
C GLN A 116 -12.21 -57.33 -26.06
N GLN A 117 -12.67 -57.15 -24.84
CA GLN A 117 -14.07 -57.31 -24.43
C GLN A 117 -14.81 -55.96 -24.39
N GLY A 118 -14.13 -54.85 -24.70
CA GLY A 118 -14.70 -53.51 -24.71
C GLY A 118 -14.76 -52.84 -23.34
N LYS A 119 -14.10 -53.39 -22.31
CA LYS A 119 -14.01 -52.81 -20.97
C LYS A 119 -12.78 -51.91 -20.88
N ALA A 120 -12.89 -50.78 -20.17
CA ALA A 120 -11.78 -49.85 -19.95
C ALA A 120 -10.60 -50.57 -19.26
N GLU A 121 -9.44 -50.55 -19.90
CA GLU A 121 -8.21 -51.18 -19.41
C GLU A 121 -7.20 -50.12 -18.95
N TYR A 122 -6.88 -49.15 -19.83
CA TYR A 122 -5.96 -48.08 -19.53
C TYR A 122 -6.57 -46.72 -19.79
N LEU A 123 -6.19 -45.72 -18.95
CA LEU A 123 -6.37 -44.32 -19.26
C LEU A 123 -4.98 -43.69 -19.45
N VAL A 124 -4.68 -43.28 -20.68
CA VAL A 124 -3.38 -42.73 -21.07
C VAL A 124 -3.53 -41.26 -21.42
N GLY A 125 -2.69 -40.40 -20.83
CA GLY A 125 -2.83 -38.98 -21.06
C GLY A 125 -1.70 -38.13 -20.57
N CYS A 126 -1.98 -36.82 -20.53
CA CYS A 126 -1.09 -35.83 -19.98
C CYS A 126 -1.87 -34.84 -19.13
N LEU A 127 -1.20 -34.26 -18.18
CA LEU A 127 -1.70 -33.14 -17.42
C LEU A 127 -0.72 -31.96 -17.54
N ASN A 128 -1.27 -30.76 -17.58
CA ASN A 128 -0.49 -29.53 -17.58
C ASN A 128 -1.07 -28.51 -16.60
N GLU A 129 -0.22 -27.63 -16.08
CA GLU A 129 -0.64 -26.54 -15.20
C GLU A 129 -1.35 -25.44 -16.00
N ILE A 130 -2.54 -25.03 -15.55
CA ILE A 130 -3.28 -23.91 -16.13
C ILE A 130 -2.68 -22.62 -15.59
N GLY A 131 -2.10 -21.82 -16.46
CA GLY A 131 -1.58 -20.50 -16.14
C GLY A 131 -0.06 -20.36 -16.04
N ASN A 132 0.71 -21.45 -15.96
CA ASN A 132 2.16 -21.36 -15.71
C ASN A 132 3.10 -21.73 -16.89
N LYS A 133 2.59 -22.09 -18.06
CA LYS A 133 3.43 -22.64 -19.16
C LYS A 133 3.46 -21.82 -20.45
N ARG A 134 3.39 -20.48 -20.38
CA ARG A 134 3.83 -19.68 -21.52
C ARG A 134 5.25 -19.17 -21.24
N ARG A 135 6.27 -19.87 -21.74
CA ARG A 135 7.65 -19.42 -21.70
C ARG A 135 7.83 -18.03 -22.32
N ALA A 136 6.99 -17.68 -23.30
CA ALA A 136 6.98 -16.39 -23.94
C ALA A 136 5.58 -15.74 -23.87
N ASP A 137 5.54 -14.43 -23.66
CA ASP A 137 4.32 -13.64 -23.74
C ASP A 137 3.85 -13.53 -25.20
N ASN A 138 2.60 -13.87 -25.48
CA ASN A 138 2.06 -13.90 -26.84
C ASN A 138 1.84 -12.50 -27.44
N VAL A 139 1.84 -11.44 -26.62
CA VAL A 139 1.68 -10.07 -27.09
C VAL A 139 3.01 -9.48 -27.48
N THR A 140 4.01 -9.58 -26.63
CA THR A 140 5.33 -8.96 -26.82
C THR A 140 6.37 -9.88 -27.45
N GLY A 141 6.15 -11.22 -27.40
CA GLY A 141 7.11 -12.21 -27.82
C GLY A 141 8.32 -12.38 -26.89
N LEU A 142 8.33 -11.69 -25.74
CA LEU A 142 9.39 -11.76 -24.76
C LEU A 142 9.19 -12.96 -23.82
N LEU A 143 10.28 -13.48 -23.27
CA LEU A 143 10.24 -14.48 -22.21
C LEU A 143 9.62 -13.87 -20.93
N GLY A 144 8.95 -14.71 -20.13
CA GLY A 144 8.22 -14.28 -18.94
C GLY A 144 9.02 -14.30 -17.64
N GLY A 145 8.34 -13.98 -16.53
CA GLY A 145 8.94 -13.97 -15.18
C GLY A 145 9.54 -15.31 -14.74
N PRO A 146 8.92 -16.48 -15.01
CA PRO A 146 9.54 -17.78 -14.73
C PRO A 146 10.91 -17.96 -15.40
N GLU A 147 11.04 -17.55 -16.66
CA GLU A 147 12.30 -17.64 -17.40
C GLU A 147 13.36 -16.64 -16.89
N PHE A 148 12.92 -15.46 -16.43
CA PHE A 148 13.79 -14.53 -15.71
C PHE A 148 14.40 -15.18 -14.46
N LEU A 149 13.57 -15.79 -13.61
CA LEU A 149 14.04 -16.47 -12.40
C LEU A 149 14.91 -17.69 -12.73
N ALA A 150 14.55 -18.47 -13.75
CA ALA A 150 15.36 -19.60 -14.20
C ALA A 150 16.73 -19.15 -14.69
N TYR A 151 16.79 -18.01 -15.42
CA TYR A 151 18.07 -17.42 -15.85
C TYR A 151 18.94 -17.03 -14.67
N LEU A 152 18.38 -16.38 -13.64
CA LEU A 152 19.14 -15.98 -12.45
C LEU A 152 19.65 -17.18 -11.65
N ARG A 153 18.81 -18.20 -11.44
CA ARG A 153 19.18 -19.43 -10.72
C ARG A 153 20.18 -20.29 -11.48
N GLY A 154 20.21 -20.18 -12.81
CA GLY A 154 21.14 -20.88 -13.67
C GLY A 154 22.55 -20.30 -13.71
N GLN A 155 22.80 -19.16 -13.04
CA GLN A 155 24.16 -18.61 -12.96
C GLN A 155 25.05 -19.54 -12.14
N LYS A 156 26.25 -19.83 -12.67
CA LYS A 156 27.22 -20.74 -12.02
C LYS A 156 27.92 -20.08 -10.83
N GLU A 157 28.06 -18.76 -10.87
CA GLU A 157 28.69 -17.95 -9.84
C GLU A 157 27.65 -17.05 -9.16
N PRO A 158 27.85 -16.67 -7.89
CA PRO A 158 26.99 -15.70 -7.22
C PRO A 158 26.96 -14.38 -7.98
N ILE A 159 25.76 -13.79 -8.11
CA ILE A 159 25.57 -12.50 -8.75
C ILE A 159 26.10 -11.42 -7.79
N THR A 160 27.22 -10.78 -8.12
CA THR A 160 27.89 -9.79 -7.26
C THR A 160 27.96 -8.40 -7.88
N LYS A 161 27.50 -8.23 -9.12
CA LYS A 161 27.51 -6.97 -9.86
C LYS A 161 26.36 -6.92 -10.87
N GLY A 162 26.19 -5.78 -11.50
CA GLY A 162 25.13 -5.55 -12.48
C GLY A 162 23.88 -4.94 -11.88
N PHE A 163 22.84 -4.80 -12.70
CA PHE A 163 21.57 -4.23 -12.26
C PHE A 163 20.36 -4.99 -12.82
N PHE A 164 19.25 -4.84 -12.13
CA PHE A 164 17.92 -5.13 -12.65
C PHE A 164 17.16 -3.81 -12.82
N MET A 165 16.65 -3.57 -14.02
CA MET A 165 15.85 -2.40 -14.36
C MET A 165 14.38 -2.82 -14.52
N HIS A 166 13.53 -2.39 -13.60
CA HIS A 166 12.09 -2.63 -13.60
C HIS A 166 11.38 -1.48 -14.32
N VAL A 167 10.77 -1.78 -15.43
CA VAL A 167 10.09 -0.79 -16.28
C VAL A 167 8.60 -1.02 -16.23
N GLY A 168 7.82 0.02 -16.00
CA GLY A 168 6.36 -0.01 -16.06
C GLY A 168 5.83 1.12 -16.93
N ILE A 169 4.81 0.86 -17.73
CA ILE A 169 4.13 1.88 -18.54
C ILE A 169 3.21 2.68 -17.61
N ASP A 170 3.32 4.01 -17.67
CA ASP A 170 2.49 4.88 -16.85
C ASP A 170 1.04 4.90 -17.35
N ASP A 171 0.07 4.86 -16.43
CA ASP A 171 -1.37 4.90 -16.71
C ASP A 171 -1.87 3.87 -17.74
N PHE A 172 -1.22 2.71 -17.85
CA PHE A 172 -1.59 1.67 -18.82
C PHE A 172 -3.05 1.23 -18.70
N GLY A 173 -3.59 1.17 -17.48
CA GLY A 173 -5.01 0.91 -17.23
C GLY A 173 -5.94 1.93 -17.89
N ALA A 174 -5.58 3.22 -17.84
CA ALA A 174 -6.34 4.30 -18.50
C ALA A 174 -6.26 4.20 -20.03
N ILE A 175 -5.11 3.80 -20.59
CA ILE A 175 -4.95 3.53 -22.02
C ILE A 175 -5.91 2.42 -22.47
N ASN A 176 -5.93 1.29 -21.75
CA ASN A 176 -6.83 0.18 -22.04
C ASN A 176 -8.31 0.58 -21.93
N SER A 177 -8.67 1.36 -20.90
CA SER A 177 -10.06 1.80 -20.68
C SER A 177 -10.54 2.76 -21.75
N SER A 178 -9.67 3.61 -22.28
CA SER A 178 -10.03 4.64 -23.27
C SER A 178 -10.00 4.14 -24.72
N ARG A 179 -9.08 3.24 -25.07
CA ARG A 179 -8.84 2.80 -26.47
C ARG A 179 -8.97 1.28 -26.68
N GLY A 180 -9.27 0.53 -25.62
CA GLY A 180 -9.47 -0.92 -25.67
C GLY A 180 -8.18 -1.74 -25.62
N ALA A 181 -8.33 -3.03 -25.28
CA ALA A 181 -7.20 -3.95 -25.08
C ALA A 181 -6.33 -4.18 -26.33
N GLY A 182 -6.92 -4.09 -27.53
CA GLY A 182 -6.17 -4.21 -28.78
C GLY A 182 -5.12 -3.13 -28.94
N TYR A 183 -5.46 -1.90 -28.58
CA TYR A 183 -4.54 -0.78 -28.59
C TYR A 183 -3.48 -0.90 -27.49
N GLY A 184 -3.87 -1.32 -26.27
CA GLY A 184 -2.92 -1.64 -25.22
C GLY A 184 -1.89 -2.69 -25.63
N ASN A 185 -2.33 -3.76 -26.31
CA ASN A 185 -1.42 -4.77 -26.86
C ASN A 185 -0.47 -4.21 -27.92
N TYR A 186 -0.91 -3.24 -28.72
CA TYR A 186 -0.05 -2.54 -29.66
C TYR A 186 1.04 -1.74 -28.92
N ILE A 187 0.68 -0.99 -27.87
CA ILE A 187 1.64 -0.23 -27.05
C ILE A 187 2.63 -1.20 -26.36
N LEU A 188 2.18 -2.30 -25.79
CA LEU A 188 3.07 -3.29 -25.18
C LEU A 188 4.13 -3.80 -26.17
N ARG A 189 3.72 -4.16 -27.39
CA ARG A 189 4.66 -4.60 -28.44
C ARG A 189 5.65 -3.51 -28.84
N SER A 190 5.17 -2.28 -29.01
CA SER A 190 5.98 -1.16 -29.42
C SER A 190 7.04 -0.81 -28.37
N VAL A 191 6.64 -0.76 -27.09
CA VAL A 191 7.56 -0.52 -25.96
C VAL A 191 8.60 -1.62 -25.88
N ALA A 192 8.18 -2.89 -25.95
CA ALA A 192 9.09 -4.05 -25.96
C ALA A 192 10.10 -3.98 -27.12
N GLY A 193 9.63 -3.61 -28.32
CA GLY A 193 10.48 -3.44 -29.50
C GLY A 193 11.50 -2.32 -29.33
N CYS A 194 11.05 -1.14 -28.90
CA CYS A 194 11.93 0.00 -28.64
C CYS A 194 13.01 -0.32 -27.58
N MET A 195 12.61 -0.97 -26.49
CA MET A 195 13.58 -1.39 -25.46
C MET A 195 14.58 -2.41 -26.02
N LYS A 196 14.10 -3.44 -26.73
CA LYS A 196 14.96 -4.49 -27.31
C LYS A 196 16.02 -3.93 -28.26
N GLU A 197 15.67 -2.91 -29.06
CA GLU A 197 16.63 -2.26 -29.97
C GLU A 197 17.70 -1.42 -29.24
N CYS A 198 17.47 -1.06 -27.98
CA CYS A 198 18.43 -0.33 -27.15
C CYS A 198 19.44 -1.25 -26.44
N LEU A 199 19.14 -2.56 -26.35
CA LEU A 199 19.94 -3.53 -25.61
C LEU A 199 21.17 -4.00 -26.41
N SER A 200 22.25 -4.27 -25.68
CA SER A 200 23.41 -5.00 -26.17
C SER A 200 23.20 -6.52 -26.05
N ASP A 201 24.10 -7.31 -26.67
CA ASP A 201 24.08 -8.79 -26.58
C ASP A 201 24.23 -9.33 -25.14
N LYS A 202 24.74 -8.50 -24.22
CA LYS A 202 24.95 -8.83 -22.81
C LYS A 202 23.72 -8.63 -21.95
N GLN A 203 22.77 -7.82 -22.42
CA GLN A 203 21.55 -7.47 -21.71
C GLN A 203 20.39 -8.35 -22.15
N ARG A 204 19.50 -8.65 -21.22
CA ARG A 204 18.30 -9.46 -21.46
C ARG A 204 17.05 -8.70 -21.01
N ILE A 205 15.95 -8.90 -21.74
CA ILE A 205 14.67 -8.32 -21.39
C ILE A 205 13.62 -9.43 -21.24
N TYR A 206 12.77 -9.27 -20.23
CA TYR A 206 11.64 -10.15 -19.94
C TYR A 206 10.37 -9.34 -19.75
N HIS A 207 9.23 -9.90 -20.13
CA HIS A 207 7.91 -9.35 -19.81
C HIS A 207 7.39 -10.04 -18.55
N LEU A 208 7.11 -9.28 -17.49
CA LEU A 208 6.67 -9.86 -16.21
C LEU A 208 5.16 -10.09 -16.20
N VAL A 209 4.41 -9.06 -15.94
CA VAL A 209 2.95 -9.09 -15.84
C VAL A 209 2.38 -7.73 -16.27
N ALA A 210 1.24 -7.73 -16.96
CA ALA A 210 0.51 -6.55 -17.42
C ALA A 210 1.38 -5.59 -18.26
N ASP A 211 1.83 -4.47 -17.69
CA ASP A 211 2.62 -3.42 -18.32
C ASP A 211 4.10 -3.41 -17.87
N GLN A 212 4.54 -4.48 -17.20
CA GLN A 212 5.84 -4.48 -16.52
C GLN A 212 6.87 -5.33 -17.25
N TYR A 213 8.08 -4.81 -17.34
CA TYR A 213 9.23 -5.45 -17.94
C TYR A 213 10.42 -5.43 -17.00
N VAL A 214 11.32 -6.38 -17.16
CA VAL A 214 12.62 -6.35 -16.50
C VAL A 214 13.74 -6.45 -17.53
N ILE A 215 14.72 -5.55 -17.41
CA ILE A 215 15.98 -5.63 -18.13
C ILE A 215 17.05 -6.04 -17.14
N VAL A 216 17.88 -6.99 -17.53
CA VAL A 216 18.97 -7.57 -16.74
C VAL A 216 20.29 -7.27 -17.42
N ASP A 217 21.23 -6.69 -16.69
CA ASP A 217 22.62 -6.56 -17.05
C ASP A 217 23.50 -7.05 -15.89
N LEU A 218 24.15 -8.21 -16.04
CA LEU A 218 25.03 -8.79 -15.02
C LEU A 218 26.50 -8.45 -15.25
N GLU A 219 26.83 -7.67 -16.29
CA GLU A 219 28.20 -7.27 -16.59
C GLU A 219 28.47 -5.81 -16.23
N ALA A 220 27.44 -5.00 -16.04
CA ALA A 220 27.57 -3.63 -15.56
C ALA A 220 28.30 -3.56 -14.22
N SER A 221 28.97 -2.44 -13.96
CA SER A 221 29.75 -2.27 -12.72
C SER A 221 28.85 -1.98 -11.53
N SER A 222 27.77 -1.23 -11.76
CA SER A 222 26.84 -0.79 -10.71
C SER A 222 25.47 -0.43 -11.28
N ALA A 223 24.51 -0.12 -10.41
CA ALA A 223 23.16 0.33 -10.78
C ALA A 223 23.15 1.70 -11.50
N GLU A 224 24.16 2.55 -11.27
CA GLU A 224 24.29 3.85 -11.94
C GLU A 224 24.55 3.71 -13.45
N ASP A 225 25.14 2.59 -13.89
CA ASP A 225 25.32 2.29 -15.32
C ASP A 225 23.97 2.18 -16.07
N ALA A 226 22.86 1.94 -15.32
CA ALA A 226 21.52 1.92 -15.87
C ALA A 226 21.05 3.29 -16.41
N VAL A 227 21.66 4.40 -15.96
CA VAL A 227 21.30 5.76 -16.39
C VAL A 227 21.47 5.91 -17.90
N ALA A 228 22.61 5.45 -18.43
CA ALA A 228 22.89 5.53 -19.87
C ALA A 228 21.90 4.68 -20.70
N LEU A 229 21.50 3.52 -20.20
CA LEU A 229 20.49 2.68 -20.85
C LEU A 229 19.11 3.34 -20.80
N LYS A 230 18.72 3.91 -19.65
CA LYS A 230 17.47 4.68 -19.48
C LYS A 230 17.38 5.81 -20.49
N GLU A 231 18.44 6.59 -20.72
CA GLU A 231 18.46 7.68 -21.67
C GLU A 231 18.21 7.18 -23.10
N LYS A 232 18.92 6.11 -23.52
CA LYS A 232 18.70 5.48 -24.84
C LYS A 232 17.25 5.02 -25.01
N ILE A 233 16.67 4.37 -24.03
CA ILE A 233 15.29 3.88 -24.08
C ILE A 233 14.32 5.07 -24.17
N THR A 234 14.50 6.10 -23.34
CA THR A 234 13.64 7.28 -23.33
C THR A 234 13.67 8.02 -24.67
N ASP A 235 14.85 8.21 -25.26
CA ASP A 235 15.00 8.84 -26.56
C ASP A 235 14.37 8.01 -27.69
N LYS A 236 14.54 6.68 -27.64
CA LYS A 236 13.91 5.78 -28.62
C LYS A 236 12.40 5.83 -28.56
N LEU A 237 11.82 5.81 -27.34
CA LEU A 237 10.37 5.93 -27.15
C LEU A 237 9.83 7.30 -27.58
N ARG A 238 10.57 8.37 -27.31
CA ARG A 238 10.21 9.71 -27.78
C ARG A 238 10.16 9.76 -29.32
N ASN A 239 11.17 9.19 -29.98
CA ASN A 239 11.20 9.13 -31.44
C ASN A 239 10.06 8.26 -32.00
N PHE A 240 9.70 7.17 -31.34
CA PHE A 240 8.54 6.36 -31.69
C PHE A 240 7.25 7.18 -31.59
N ILE A 241 7.01 7.89 -30.48
CA ILE A 241 5.82 8.73 -30.29
C ILE A 241 5.72 9.81 -31.37
N VAL A 242 6.84 10.44 -31.76
CA VAL A 242 6.87 11.42 -32.84
C VAL A 242 6.56 10.78 -34.20
N ALA A 243 7.10 9.60 -34.48
CA ALA A 243 6.83 8.87 -35.73
C ALA A 243 5.36 8.44 -35.84
N GLU A 244 4.68 8.17 -34.73
CA GLU A 244 3.24 7.91 -34.68
C GLU A 244 2.38 9.18 -34.66
N ASN A 245 2.94 10.35 -35.02
CA ASN A 245 2.25 11.66 -35.04
C ASN A 245 1.52 11.97 -33.71
N TYR A 246 2.08 11.53 -32.57
CA TYR A 246 1.48 11.69 -31.24
C TYR A 246 0.13 10.98 -31.03
N GLU A 247 -0.25 10.04 -31.89
CA GLU A 247 -1.45 9.22 -31.66
C GLU A 247 -1.28 8.29 -30.45
N ALA A 248 -0.03 7.87 -30.15
CA ALA A 248 0.35 7.09 -28.98
C ALA A 248 1.12 7.98 -27.99
N ILE A 249 0.46 8.55 -27.01
CA ILE A 249 1.11 9.34 -25.94
C ILE A 249 1.13 8.51 -24.68
N PHE A 250 2.33 8.11 -24.25
CA PHE A 250 2.57 7.40 -22.98
C PHE A 250 3.96 7.71 -22.46
N SER A 251 4.21 7.39 -21.22
CA SER A 251 5.53 7.41 -20.60
C SER A 251 5.80 6.10 -19.89
N ILE A 252 7.05 5.89 -19.50
CA ILE A 252 7.47 4.76 -18.69
C ILE A 252 8.15 5.26 -17.42
N SER A 253 7.91 4.58 -16.32
CA SER A 253 8.67 4.77 -15.09
C SER A 253 9.61 3.59 -14.87
N ILE A 254 10.79 3.85 -14.32
CA ILE A 254 11.89 2.89 -14.22
C ILE A 254 12.45 2.88 -12.80
N GLY A 255 12.38 1.73 -12.14
CA GLY A 255 13.07 1.45 -10.90
C GLY A 255 14.29 0.55 -11.15
N VAL A 256 15.43 0.86 -10.55
CA VAL A 256 16.67 0.11 -10.70
C VAL A 256 17.14 -0.41 -9.36
N ILE A 257 17.55 -1.67 -9.30
CA ILE A 257 18.22 -2.24 -8.13
C ILE A 257 19.55 -2.87 -8.53
N ASP A 258 20.50 -2.97 -7.60
CA ASP A 258 21.71 -3.74 -7.77
C ASP A 258 21.36 -5.23 -7.92
N ALA A 259 21.95 -5.91 -8.91
CA ALA A 259 21.68 -7.32 -9.15
C ALA A 259 22.19 -8.24 -8.03
N ALA A 260 23.16 -7.78 -7.25
CA ALA A 260 23.66 -8.51 -6.08
C ALA A 260 22.59 -8.74 -5.00
N THR A 261 21.53 -7.94 -4.97
CA THR A 261 20.34 -8.15 -4.10
C THR A 261 19.69 -9.52 -4.28
N PHE A 262 19.86 -10.17 -5.43
CA PHE A 262 19.35 -11.52 -5.65
C PHE A 262 19.96 -12.56 -4.70
N CYS A 263 21.20 -12.33 -4.24
CA CYS A 263 21.86 -13.19 -3.25
C CYS A 263 21.22 -13.13 -1.85
N GLU A 264 20.45 -12.10 -1.55
CA GLU A 264 19.70 -11.97 -0.29
C GLU A 264 18.42 -12.85 -0.26
N GLY A 265 18.04 -13.42 -1.39
CA GLY A 265 16.88 -14.27 -1.57
C GLY A 265 15.89 -13.71 -2.59
N THR A 266 15.17 -14.60 -3.26
CA THR A 266 14.24 -14.24 -4.35
C THR A 266 13.11 -13.32 -3.85
N GLU A 267 12.59 -13.57 -2.67
CA GLU A 267 11.46 -12.79 -2.13
C GLU A 267 11.89 -11.38 -1.72
N GLU A 268 13.05 -11.24 -1.09
CA GLU A 268 13.57 -9.92 -0.71
C GLU A 268 13.95 -9.10 -1.94
N CYS A 269 14.61 -9.72 -2.91
CA CYS A 269 14.89 -9.09 -4.20
C CYS A 269 13.59 -8.60 -4.87
N ARG A 270 12.51 -9.42 -4.87
CA ARG A 270 11.22 -9.04 -5.43
C ARG A 270 10.62 -7.81 -4.74
N LYS A 271 10.66 -7.76 -3.42
CA LYS A 271 10.13 -6.61 -2.65
C LYS A 271 10.89 -5.31 -2.97
N LYS A 272 12.22 -5.35 -2.98
CA LYS A 272 13.07 -4.21 -3.33
C LYS A 272 12.82 -3.75 -4.77
N PHE A 273 12.64 -4.69 -5.67
CA PHE A 273 12.36 -4.48 -7.09
C PHE A 273 11.01 -3.78 -7.32
N GLU A 274 9.94 -4.26 -6.67
CA GLU A 274 8.63 -3.63 -6.70
C GLU A 274 8.64 -2.24 -6.05
N PHE A 275 9.37 -2.09 -4.94
CA PHE A 275 9.54 -0.81 -4.26
C PHE A 275 10.21 0.22 -5.18
N ALA A 276 11.30 -0.14 -5.86
CA ALA A 276 12.02 0.79 -6.74
C ALA A 276 11.12 1.33 -7.86
N LEU A 277 10.30 0.49 -8.51
CA LEU A 277 9.34 0.95 -9.52
C LEU A 277 8.24 1.81 -8.91
N LYS A 278 7.73 1.46 -7.72
CA LYS A 278 6.73 2.26 -7.01
C LYS A 278 7.27 3.66 -6.69
N GLN A 279 8.52 3.77 -6.23
CA GLN A 279 9.16 5.05 -5.99
C GLN A 279 9.32 5.87 -7.27
N ALA A 280 9.78 5.24 -8.36
CA ALA A 280 9.85 5.91 -9.66
C ALA A 280 8.48 6.49 -10.09
N LYS A 281 7.40 5.70 -9.95
CA LYS A 281 6.03 6.17 -10.27
C LYS A 281 5.53 7.28 -9.33
N SER A 282 5.96 7.30 -8.07
CA SER A 282 5.57 8.35 -7.10
C SER A 282 6.21 9.71 -7.37
N MET A 283 7.35 9.75 -8.08
CA MET A 283 8.02 10.99 -8.49
C MET A 283 7.30 11.70 -9.66
N GLY A 284 6.21 11.12 -10.14
CA GLY A 284 5.44 11.58 -11.30
C GLY A 284 5.69 10.71 -12.53
N LYS A 285 5.01 11.03 -13.64
CA LYS A 285 5.19 10.30 -14.90
C LYS A 285 6.63 10.43 -15.42
N ASN A 286 7.11 9.40 -16.12
CA ASN A 286 8.49 9.31 -16.62
C ASN A 286 9.53 9.33 -15.49
N GLY A 287 9.18 8.75 -14.34
CA GLY A 287 10.05 8.69 -13.16
C GLY A 287 11.21 7.73 -13.33
N PHE A 288 12.34 8.05 -12.70
CA PHE A 288 13.52 7.18 -12.63
C PHE A 288 14.04 7.15 -11.20
N TYR A 289 14.22 5.94 -10.65
CA TYR A 289 14.67 5.77 -9.28
C TYR A 289 15.68 4.63 -9.20
N ILE A 290 16.84 4.90 -8.60
CA ILE A 290 17.81 3.88 -8.20
C ILE A 290 17.53 3.56 -6.74
N PHE A 291 17.42 2.28 -6.42
CA PHE A 291 17.11 1.80 -5.08
C PHE A 291 18.07 2.37 -4.03
N ASP A 292 17.47 2.90 -2.99
CA ASP A 292 18.15 3.38 -1.79
C ASP A 292 17.64 2.60 -0.56
N GLN A 293 18.56 2.17 0.28
CA GLN A 293 18.25 1.34 1.44
C GLN A 293 17.52 2.14 2.53
N ASP A 294 17.88 3.40 2.74
CA ASP A 294 17.29 4.25 3.76
C ASP A 294 15.82 4.56 3.41
N ASP A 295 15.55 4.87 2.13
CA ASP A 295 14.18 5.06 1.63
C ASP A 295 13.34 3.79 1.78
N TYR A 296 13.94 2.61 1.56
CA TYR A 296 13.27 1.33 1.73
C TYR A 296 12.93 1.05 3.19
N GLU A 297 13.83 1.37 4.12
CA GLU A 297 13.57 1.24 5.56
C GLU A 297 12.44 2.16 6.03
N VAL A 298 12.41 3.39 5.53
CA VAL A 298 11.29 4.33 5.76
C VAL A 298 9.97 3.74 5.23
N PHE A 299 9.98 3.15 4.04
CA PHE A 299 8.80 2.49 3.46
C PHE A 299 8.33 1.30 4.31
N LEU A 300 9.25 0.45 4.76
CA LEU A 300 8.92 -0.68 5.64
C LEU A 300 8.38 -0.21 7.00
N ARG A 301 8.97 0.86 7.55
CA ARG A 301 8.49 1.47 8.80
C ARG A 301 7.05 1.97 8.65
N LYS A 302 6.74 2.70 7.57
CA LYS A 302 5.36 3.13 7.27
C LYS A 302 4.39 1.95 7.22
N GLY A 303 4.77 0.86 6.56
CA GLY A 303 3.96 -0.35 6.50
C GLY A 303 3.68 -0.96 7.88
N ARG A 304 4.70 -1.02 8.75
CA ARG A 304 4.56 -1.50 10.14
C ARG A 304 3.61 -0.60 10.95
N ILE A 305 3.78 0.71 10.85
CA ILE A 305 2.91 1.68 11.55
C ILE A 305 1.46 1.49 11.11
N ILE A 306 1.17 1.42 9.80
CA ILE A 306 -0.20 1.22 9.28
C ILE A 306 -0.81 -0.08 9.82
N ALA A 307 -0.06 -1.18 9.80
CA ALA A 307 -0.53 -2.47 10.32
C ALA A 307 -0.85 -2.38 11.82
N THR A 308 0.02 -1.73 12.60
CA THR A 308 -0.18 -1.56 14.04
C THR A 308 -1.37 -0.64 14.35
N LEU A 309 -1.53 0.47 13.60
CA LEU A 309 -2.69 1.38 13.74
C LEU A 309 -4.02 0.65 13.51
N ARG A 310 -4.10 -0.20 12.47
CA ARG A 310 -5.29 -1.03 12.21
C ARG A 310 -5.59 -1.96 13.37
N ASN A 311 -4.58 -2.66 13.86
CA ASN A 311 -4.71 -3.57 14.99
C ASN A 311 -5.12 -2.83 16.27
N ALA A 312 -4.53 -1.67 16.55
CA ALA A 312 -4.86 -0.85 17.69
C ALA A 312 -6.33 -0.41 17.70
N ILE A 313 -6.86 0.03 16.55
CA ILE A 313 -8.27 0.44 16.42
C ILE A 313 -9.22 -0.74 16.67
N VAL A 314 -8.91 -1.93 16.16
CA VAL A 314 -9.72 -3.15 16.39
C VAL A 314 -9.64 -3.59 17.86
N ASN A 315 -8.48 -3.43 18.49
CA ASN A 315 -8.22 -3.81 19.88
C ASN A 315 -8.47 -2.65 20.86
N HIS A 316 -9.62 -1.99 20.76
CA HIS A 316 -10.06 -0.95 21.70
C HIS A 316 -9.09 0.24 21.83
N TYR A 317 -8.41 0.61 20.73
CA TYR A 317 -7.46 1.72 20.62
C TYR A 317 -6.20 1.55 21.50
N ASP A 318 -5.77 0.30 21.74
CA ASP A 318 -4.54 0.04 22.50
C ASP A 318 -3.32 0.70 21.82
N GLY A 319 -2.54 1.44 22.61
CA GLY A 319 -1.44 2.26 22.13
C GLY A 319 -1.83 3.71 21.78
N PHE A 320 -3.12 4.04 21.62
CA PHE A 320 -3.56 5.43 21.51
C PHE A 320 -3.71 6.07 22.90
N GLU A 321 -3.22 7.29 23.01
CA GLU A 321 -3.35 8.12 24.20
C GLU A 321 -3.74 9.54 23.80
N VAL A 322 -4.39 10.26 24.70
CA VAL A 322 -4.69 11.69 24.52
C VAL A 322 -3.87 12.49 25.53
N TYR A 323 -3.08 13.40 25.02
CA TYR A 323 -2.36 14.37 25.82
C TYR A 323 -3.09 15.71 25.72
N TYR A 324 -2.98 16.51 26.77
CA TYR A 324 -3.65 17.79 26.90
C TYR A 324 -2.63 18.88 27.10
N GLN A 325 -2.73 19.97 26.35
CA GLN A 325 -1.87 21.13 26.50
C GLN A 325 -2.70 22.35 26.92
N PRO A 326 -2.32 23.05 27.99
CA PRO A 326 -3.11 24.16 28.51
C PRO A 326 -3.13 25.35 27.55
N ILE A 327 -4.31 25.99 27.43
CA ILE A 327 -4.53 27.29 26.78
C ILE A 327 -4.89 28.29 27.89
N VAL A 328 -4.21 29.41 27.90
CA VAL A 328 -4.38 30.44 28.96
C VAL A 328 -4.85 31.76 28.36
N ASP A 329 -5.60 32.51 29.13
CA ASP A 329 -5.94 33.88 28.81
C ASP A 329 -4.72 34.79 29.02
N CYS A 330 -4.39 35.60 28.02
CA CYS A 330 -3.18 36.40 28.00
C CYS A 330 -3.15 37.46 29.10
N GLN A 331 -4.30 38.02 29.48
CA GLN A 331 -4.37 39.11 30.47
C GLN A 331 -4.38 38.58 31.90
N SER A 332 -5.27 37.63 32.19
CA SER A 332 -5.42 37.07 33.54
C SER A 332 -4.41 35.99 33.86
N LYS A 333 -3.80 35.37 32.86
CA LYS A 333 -2.93 34.16 32.96
C LYS A 333 -3.64 32.97 33.58
N GLN A 334 -4.96 32.95 33.56
CA GLN A 334 -5.74 31.81 34.01
C GLN A 334 -5.92 30.81 32.86
N ILE A 335 -5.92 29.54 33.21
CA ILE A 335 -6.25 28.50 32.25
C ILE A 335 -7.72 28.62 31.87
N ILE A 336 -8.01 28.63 30.57
CA ILE A 336 -9.37 28.70 30.00
C ILE A 336 -9.75 27.46 29.25
N GLY A 337 -8.79 26.60 28.90
CA GLY A 337 -9.02 25.41 28.14
C GLY A 337 -7.75 24.60 27.92
N ALA A 338 -7.87 23.61 27.09
CA ALA A 338 -6.75 22.81 26.62
C ALA A 338 -6.98 22.33 25.19
N GLU A 339 -5.90 22.01 24.53
CA GLU A 339 -5.92 21.27 23.27
C GLU A 339 -5.69 19.77 23.53
N ALA A 340 -6.56 18.92 22.93
CA ALA A 340 -6.45 17.47 22.97
C ALA A 340 -5.58 16.99 21.79
N LEU A 341 -4.45 16.39 22.11
CA LEU A 341 -3.41 16.02 21.18
C LEU A 341 -3.26 14.49 21.14
N MET A 342 -3.54 13.89 19.99
CA MET A 342 -3.38 12.45 19.79
C MET A 342 -1.94 12.02 19.95
N ARG A 343 -1.72 10.92 20.64
CA ARG A 343 -0.43 10.24 20.78
C ARG A 343 -0.62 8.76 20.42
N PHE A 344 0.43 8.18 19.88
CA PHE A 344 0.41 6.77 19.55
C PHE A 344 1.76 6.12 19.88
N SER A 345 1.70 4.92 20.45
CA SER A 345 2.86 4.07 20.71
C SER A 345 2.61 2.68 20.12
N MET A 346 3.56 2.19 19.34
CA MET A 346 3.57 0.79 18.91
C MET A 346 4.00 -0.11 20.07
N ILE A 347 3.35 -1.25 20.19
CA ILE A 347 3.79 -2.30 21.11
C ILE A 347 4.74 -3.21 20.33
N THR A 348 6.00 -3.25 20.75
CA THR A 348 7.06 -4.08 20.19
C THR A 348 7.53 -5.10 21.21
N GLU A 349 8.33 -6.08 20.78
CA GLU A 349 8.94 -7.07 21.70
C GLU A 349 9.86 -6.41 22.74
N GLU A 350 10.44 -5.26 22.42
CA GLU A 350 11.32 -4.48 23.29
C GLU A 350 10.56 -3.52 24.23
N GLY A 351 9.24 -3.38 24.04
CA GLY A 351 8.38 -2.50 24.84
C GLY A 351 7.53 -1.56 23.98
N ARG A 352 7.22 -0.38 24.53
CA ARG A 352 6.45 0.65 23.80
C ARG A 352 7.38 1.60 23.07
N GLU A 353 7.21 1.71 21.75
CA GLU A 353 7.89 2.66 20.89
C GLU A 353 6.95 3.84 20.56
N PHE A 354 7.32 5.05 20.98
CA PHE A 354 6.57 6.26 20.64
C PHE A 354 6.69 6.58 19.14
N VAL A 355 5.56 6.80 18.47
CA VAL A 355 5.49 7.24 17.08
C VAL A 355 5.10 8.71 17.04
N SER A 356 5.88 9.52 16.31
CA SER A 356 5.60 10.97 16.21
C SER A 356 4.24 11.24 15.53
N PRO A 357 3.45 12.23 15.99
CA PRO A 357 2.25 12.68 15.29
C PRO A 357 2.49 13.03 13.82
N MET A 358 3.63 13.64 13.50
CA MET A 358 4.05 13.95 12.13
C MET A 358 4.25 12.71 11.25
N GLU A 359 4.44 11.53 11.87
CA GLU A 359 4.62 10.26 11.17
C GLU A 359 3.30 9.49 11.03
N PHE A 360 2.50 9.37 12.11
CA PHE A 360 1.32 8.50 12.08
C PHE A 360 0.02 9.21 11.65
N ILE A 361 -0.16 10.52 11.88
CA ILE A 361 -1.38 11.23 11.48
C ILE A 361 -1.58 11.22 9.96
N PRO A 362 -0.56 11.55 9.12
CA PRO A 362 -0.69 11.42 7.67
C PRO A 362 -1.05 10.00 7.20
N LEU A 363 -0.54 8.96 7.89
CA LEU A 363 -0.88 7.57 7.58
C LEU A 363 -2.32 7.20 7.97
N LEU A 364 -2.83 7.76 9.07
CA LEU A 364 -4.26 7.64 9.43
C LEU A 364 -5.15 8.28 8.36
N GLU A 365 -4.77 9.45 7.85
CA GLU A 365 -5.50 10.16 6.80
C GLU A 365 -5.46 9.42 5.47
N GLU A 366 -4.28 9.00 5.01
CA GLU A 366 -4.07 8.24 3.77
C GLU A 366 -4.90 6.94 3.76
N THR A 367 -5.00 6.29 4.89
CA THR A 367 -5.72 5.00 5.03
C THR A 367 -7.19 5.12 5.42
N GLY A 368 -7.69 6.33 5.73
CA GLY A 368 -9.03 6.57 6.27
C GLY A 368 -9.20 6.15 7.73
N LEU A 369 -8.17 5.62 8.38
CA LEU A 369 -8.20 5.23 9.79
C LEU A 369 -8.33 6.43 10.74
N ILE A 370 -8.11 7.65 10.24
CA ILE A 370 -8.35 8.90 10.98
C ILE A 370 -9.82 9.03 11.42
N ILE A 371 -10.77 8.39 10.71
CA ILE A 371 -12.20 8.48 11.06
C ILE A 371 -12.48 7.77 12.40
N PRO A 372 -12.19 6.46 12.58
CA PRO A 372 -12.39 5.81 13.88
C PRO A 372 -11.46 6.35 14.96
N ALA A 373 -10.18 6.66 14.66
CA ALA A 373 -9.25 7.23 15.62
C ALA A 373 -9.72 8.60 16.11
N GLY A 374 -10.15 9.49 15.21
CA GLY A 374 -10.67 10.82 15.57
C GLY A 374 -11.94 10.75 16.41
N ARG A 375 -12.83 9.78 16.16
CA ARG A 375 -14.01 9.54 17.01
C ARG A 375 -13.61 9.15 18.43
N TYR A 376 -12.59 8.32 18.59
CA TYR A 376 -12.06 7.96 19.90
C TYR A 376 -11.50 9.17 20.62
N ILE A 377 -10.60 9.94 19.98
CA ILE A 377 -10.01 11.15 20.56
C ILE A 377 -11.06 12.17 20.96
N LEU A 378 -12.06 12.40 20.11
CA LEU A 378 -13.17 13.31 20.37
C LEU A 378 -13.95 12.91 21.63
N ASN A 379 -14.21 11.62 21.83
CA ASN A 379 -14.87 11.14 23.04
C ASN A 379 -14.01 11.32 24.29
N GLU A 380 -12.71 11.04 24.23
CA GLU A 380 -11.78 11.25 25.35
C GLU A 380 -11.61 12.75 25.69
N ALA A 381 -11.53 13.61 24.67
CA ALA A 381 -11.48 15.05 24.82
C ALA A 381 -12.75 15.62 25.48
N ALA A 382 -13.92 15.17 25.03
CA ALA A 382 -15.20 15.57 25.61
C ALA A 382 -15.34 15.07 27.07
N ALA A 383 -14.91 13.86 27.37
CA ALA A 383 -14.88 13.32 28.73
C ALA A 383 -13.98 14.15 29.65
N MET A 384 -12.80 14.52 29.15
CA MET A 384 -11.84 15.36 29.90
C MET A 384 -12.38 16.78 30.09
N CYS A 385 -13.02 17.37 29.09
CA CYS A 385 -13.68 18.66 29.21
C CYS A 385 -14.71 18.65 30.35
N CYS A 386 -15.60 17.67 30.36
CA CYS A 386 -16.61 17.47 31.42
C CYS A 386 -15.96 17.31 32.81
N GLU A 387 -14.82 16.59 32.89
CA GLU A 387 -14.08 16.42 34.15
C GLU A 387 -13.48 17.76 34.63
N MET A 388 -12.84 18.52 33.75
CA MET A 388 -12.26 19.82 34.07
C MET A 388 -13.31 20.88 34.46
N GLN A 389 -14.51 20.81 33.89
CA GLN A 389 -15.61 21.72 34.23
C GLN A 389 -16.10 21.60 35.68
N LYS A 390 -15.80 20.51 36.38
CA LYS A 390 -16.04 20.41 37.83
C LYS A 390 -15.20 21.39 38.65
N TYR A 391 -14.07 21.83 38.09
CA TYR A 391 -13.10 22.74 38.73
C TYR A 391 -13.11 24.12 38.10
N ILE A 392 -13.26 24.20 36.77
CA ILE A 392 -13.28 25.43 35.97
C ILE A 392 -14.55 25.40 35.12
N PRO A 393 -15.66 26.05 35.54
CA PRO A 393 -16.97 25.85 34.87
C PRO A 393 -17.01 26.17 33.38
N ASP A 394 -16.25 27.18 32.91
CA ASP A 394 -16.21 27.62 31.51
C ASP A 394 -15.05 27.01 30.73
N PHE A 395 -14.48 25.89 31.21
CA PHE A 395 -13.36 25.23 30.58
C PHE A 395 -13.72 24.73 29.17
N ARG A 396 -12.86 25.00 28.20
CA ARG A 396 -13.02 24.64 26.80
C ARG A 396 -12.00 23.58 26.38
N MET A 397 -12.40 22.70 25.46
CA MET A 397 -11.53 21.69 24.91
C MET A 397 -11.44 21.83 23.38
N ASN A 398 -10.25 22.00 22.89
CA ASN A 398 -9.96 22.05 21.47
C ASN A 398 -9.64 20.64 20.94
N VAL A 399 -10.22 20.29 19.79
CA VAL A 399 -10.03 18.99 19.16
C VAL A 399 -9.73 19.18 17.68
N ASN A 400 -8.62 18.63 17.23
CA ASN A 400 -8.22 18.63 15.83
C ASN A 400 -9.13 17.72 15.00
N VAL A 401 -9.61 18.22 13.85
CA VAL A 401 -10.44 17.48 12.88
C VAL A 401 -9.77 17.53 11.52
N SER A 402 -9.52 16.35 10.95
CA SER A 402 -8.97 16.21 9.59
C SER A 402 -10.04 16.46 8.52
N TYR A 403 -9.61 17.03 7.39
CA TYR A 403 -10.45 17.20 6.22
C TYR A 403 -11.01 15.86 5.69
N VAL A 404 -10.25 14.78 5.83
CA VAL A 404 -10.69 13.41 5.46
C VAL A 404 -11.93 12.98 6.27
N GLN A 405 -12.01 13.35 7.55
CA GLN A 405 -13.16 13.05 8.40
C GLN A 405 -14.43 13.78 7.92
N ILE A 406 -14.29 14.98 7.36
CA ILE A 406 -15.41 15.76 6.81
C ILE A 406 -15.89 15.16 5.48
N LEU A 407 -14.95 14.76 4.60
CA LEU A 407 -15.30 14.25 3.27
C LEU A 407 -15.87 12.83 3.31
N GLN A 408 -15.32 11.96 4.14
CA GLN A 408 -15.59 10.51 4.13
C GLN A 408 -16.32 10.02 5.38
N GLY A 409 -16.34 10.83 6.44
CA GLY A 409 -16.97 10.49 7.72
C GLY A 409 -18.32 11.18 7.94
N ASN A 410 -18.81 11.08 9.16
CA ASN A 410 -19.95 11.83 9.68
C ASN A 410 -19.52 12.58 10.93
N VAL A 411 -18.46 13.37 10.82
CA VAL A 411 -17.81 14.03 11.96
C VAL A 411 -18.76 14.95 12.72
N GLU A 412 -19.72 15.61 12.03
CA GLU A 412 -20.74 16.44 12.69
C GLU A 412 -21.60 15.62 13.68
N ARG A 413 -21.96 14.40 13.28
CA ARG A 413 -22.71 13.49 14.14
C ARG A 413 -21.88 13.04 15.33
N ASP A 414 -20.59 12.76 15.11
CA ASP A 414 -19.69 12.34 16.17
C ASP A 414 -19.50 13.47 17.20
N ILE A 415 -19.33 14.74 16.75
CA ILE A 415 -19.21 15.91 17.61
C ILE A 415 -20.49 16.12 18.43
N LEU A 416 -21.64 16.17 17.78
CA LEU A 416 -22.93 16.35 18.45
C LEU A 416 -23.22 15.20 19.43
N GLY A 417 -22.86 13.97 19.06
CA GLY A 417 -22.99 12.80 19.92
C GLY A 417 -22.13 12.88 21.17
N ALA A 418 -20.89 13.39 21.06
CA ALA A 418 -19.99 13.59 22.19
C ALA A 418 -20.51 14.68 23.13
N ILE A 419 -20.96 15.82 22.58
CA ILE A 419 -21.58 16.91 23.36
C ILE A 419 -22.79 16.37 24.15
N GLN A 420 -23.68 15.65 23.50
CA GLN A 420 -24.84 15.06 24.15
C GLN A 420 -24.48 14.03 25.22
N LYS A 421 -23.55 13.13 24.92
CA LYS A 421 -23.13 12.05 25.82
C LYS A 421 -22.58 12.57 27.15
N TYR A 422 -21.79 13.65 27.08
CA TYR A 422 -21.15 14.24 28.26
C TYR A 422 -21.89 15.49 28.80
N SER A 423 -23.07 15.82 28.23
CA SER A 423 -23.90 16.96 28.62
C SER A 423 -23.12 18.30 28.61
N LEU A 424 -22.21 18.46 27.66
CA LEU A 424 -21.44 19.69 27.49
C LEU A 424 -22.28 20.79 26.84
N GLN A 425 -21.97 22.06 27.17
CA GLN A 425 -22.45 23.16 26.36
C GLN A 425 -21.67 23.16 25.03
N PRO A 426 -22.33 23.41 23.88
CA PRO A 426 -21.66 23.36 22.58
C PRO A 426 -20.41 24.25 22.47
N GLU A 427 -20.44 25.40 23.15
CA GLU A 427 -19.35 26.38 23.17
C GLU A 427 -18.07 25.87 23.87
N CYS A 428 -18.16 24.76 24.61
CA CYS A 428 -17.05 24.19 25.35
C CYS A 428 -16.20 23.20 24.53
N LEU A 429 -16.68 22.76 23.38
CA LEU A 429 -15.95 21.85 22.48
C LEU A 429 -15.60 22.59 21.19
N CYS A 430 -14.36 23.06 21.07
CA CYS A 430 -13.87 23.82 19.94
C CYS A 430 -13.29 22.86 18.88
N VAL A 431 -13.64 23.05 17.62
CA VAL A 431 -13.14 22.26 16.50
C VAL A 431 -11.99 23.01 15.82
N GLU A 432 -10.82 22.40 15.79
CA GLU A 432 -9.62 22.93 15.13
C GLU A 432 -9.38 22.28 13.78
N MET A 433 -8.97 23.08 12.82
CA MET A 433 -8.47 22.60 11.52
C MET A 433 -7.30 23.46 11.05
N THR A 434 -6.31 22.81 10.47
CA THR A 434 -5.18 23.50 9.85
C THR A 434 -5.60 24.27 8.61
N GLU A 435 -4.92 25.37 8.32
CA GLU A 435 -5.17 26.20 7.14
C GLU A 435 -5.11 25.40 5.82
N SER A 436 -4.15 24.50 5.70
CA SER A 436 -3.98 23.63 4.52
C SER A 436 -5.13 22.64 4.30
N GLY A 437 -5.90 22.32 5.35
CA GLY A 437 -6.98 21.36 5.30
C GLY A 437 -8.23 21.83 4.55
N PHE A 438 -8.38 23.12 4.21
CA PHE A 438 -9.60 23.64 3.57
C PHE A 438 -9.35 24.52 2.34
N MET A 439 -8.25 24.29 1.62
CA MET A 439 -7.98 25.01 0.36
C MET A 439 -9.11 24.88 -0.68
N ASP A 440 -9.88 23.79 -0.61
CA ASP A 440 -11.05 23.57 -1.46
C ASP A 440 -12.35 23.69 -0.66
N MET A 441 -13.12 24.75 -0.91
CA MET A 441 -14.46 24.99 -0.36
C MET A 441 -15.48 24.01 -0.92
N THR A 442 -15.36 22.72 -0.62
CA THR A 442 -16.30 21.70 -1.11
C THR A 442 -17.69 21.85 -0.49
N PRO A 443 -18.76 21.37 -1.15
CA PRO A 443 -20.12 21.36 -0.59
C PRO A 443 -20.18 20.65 0.77
N SER A 444 -19.41 19.59 0.98
CA SER A 444 -19.32 18.86 2.25
C SER A 444 -18.75 19.72 3.36
N PHE A 445 -17.67 20.45 3.10
CA PHE A 445 -17.08 21.37 4.06
C PHE A 445 -18.05 22.52 4.40
N CYS A 446 -18.70 23.13 3.42
CA CYS A 446 -19.70 24.18 3.65
C CYS A 446 -20.87 23.71 4.51
N LYS A 447 -21.32 22.45 4.32
CA LYS A 447 -22.35 21.84 5.14
C LYS A 447 -21.87 21.64 6.58
N PHE A 448 -20.67 21.10 6.75
CA PHE A 448 -20.03 20.91 8.04
C PHE A 448 -19.96 22.24 8.81
N ARG A 449 -19.42 23.27 8.19
CA ARG A 449 -19.29 24.61 8.81
C ARG A 449 -20.64 25.19 9.25
N LYS A 450 -21.67 25.11 8.38
CA LYS A 450 -23.04 25.54 8.73
C LYS A 450 -23.62 24.73 9.91
N THR A 451 -23.27 23.45 10.02
CA THR A 451 -23.73 22.63 11.14
C THR A 451 -23.09 23.06 12.46
N LEU A 452 -21.79 23.41 12.47
CA LEU A 452 -21.12 23.97 13.63
C LEU A 452 -21.78 25.29 14.06
N ASP A 453 -21.97 26.22 13.12
CA ASP A 453 -22.61 27.52 13.39
C ASP A 453 -24.00 27.39 13.98
N LYS A 454 -24.84 26.56 13.37
CA LYS A 454 -26.23 26.31 13.81
C LYS A 454 -26.29 25.78 15.25
N ASN A 455 -25.28 25.03 15.68
CA ASN A 455 -25.24 24.42 17.01
C ASN A 455 -24.38 25.22 18.00
N GLY A 456 -23.81 26.37 17.62
CA GLY A 456 -22.98 27.19 18.48
C GLY A 456 -21.61 26.58 18.84
N ILE A 457 -21.10 25.68 17.99
CA ILE A 457 -19.80 25.02 18.19
C ILE A 457 -18.70 25.89 17.62
N PRO A 458 -17.71 26.33 18.44
CA PRO A 458 -16.61 27.17 17.98
C PRO A 458 -15.74 26.45 16.93
N PHE A 459 -15.41 27.19 15.88
CA PHE A 459 -14.46 26.76 14.85
C PHE A 459 -13.17 27.56 14.99
N VAL A 460 -12.03 26.89 14.90
CA VAL A 460 -10.69 27.46 15.09
C VAL A 460 -9.84 27.14 13.88
N ILE A 461 -9.12 28.12 13.37
CA ILE A 461 -8.11 27.94 12.33
C ILE A 461 -6.77 27.75 13.01
N ASP A 462 -6.12 26.63 12.71
CA ASP A 462 -4.80 26.29 13.23
C ASP A 462 -3.67 26.52 12.22
N ASP A 463 -2.42 26.60 12.70
CA ASP A 463 -1.19 26.81 11.90
C ASP A 463 -1.21 28.07 11.03
N PHE A 464 -1.88 29.14 11.46
CA PHE A 464 -1.99 30.36 10.67
C PHE A 464 -0.63 31.06 10.54
N GLY A 465 -0.24 31.33 9.29
CA GLY A 465 1.03 32.00 8.98
C GLY A 465 2.11 31.10 8.39
N THR A 466 1.83 29.82 8.13
CA THR A 466 2.83 28.86 7.63
C THR A 466 3.09 28.91 6.11
N GLY A 467 2.37 29.76 5.34
CA GLY A 467 2.77 30.00 3.95
C GLY A 467 1.68 30.22 2.90
N TYR A 468 0.49 29.75 3.13
CA TYR A 468 -0.67 29.97 2.25
C TYR A 468 -1.74 30.83 2.90
N SER A 469 -1.38 31.62 3.92
CA SER A 469 -2.29 32.45 4.71
C SER A 469 -3.15 33.34 3.83
N ASN A 470 -4.31 32.81 3.48
CA ASN A 470 -5.29 33.52 2.69
C ASN A 470 -6.27 34.24 3.61
N LEU A 471 -6.17 35.55 3.72
CA LEU A 471 -7.10 36.38 4.48
C LEU A 471 -8.57 36.11 4.10
N HIS A 472 -8.84 35.58 2.91
CA HIS A 472 -10.17 35.12 2.54
C HIS A 472 -10.67 33.98 3.44
N CYS A 473 -9.78 33.09 3.92
CA CYS A 473 -10.17 32.01 4.82
C CYS A 473 -10.75 32.54 6.12
N ILE A 474 -10.08 33.53 6.76
CA ILE A 474 -10.58 34.12 8.01
C ILE A 474 -11.94 34.78 7.80
N ARG A 475 -12.09 35.54 6.70
CA ARG A 475 -13.36 36.23 6.37
C ARG A 475 -14.50 35.26 6.09
N ASP A 476 -14.23 34.25 5.27
CA ASP A 476 -15.28 33.37 4.73
C ASP A 476 -15.66 32.26 5.73
N MET A 477 -14.72 31.85 6.60
CA MET A 477 -14.93 30.82 7.62
C MET A 477 -15.48 31.38 8.95
N ASN A 478 -15.30 32.67 9.22
CA ASN A 478 -15.72 33.31 10.45
C ASN A 478 -15.33 32.48 11.71
N PRO A 479 -14.03 32.21 11.93
CA PRO A 479 -13.59 31.41 13.07
C PRO A 479 -13.81 32.16 14.37
N SER A 480 -13.93 31.44 15.49
CA SER A 480 -13.99 32.02 16.83
C SER A 480 -12.66 32.64 17.23
N TYR A 481 -11.56 32.02 16.83
CA TYR A 481 -10.21 32.51 16.90
C TYR A 481 -9.28 31.80 15.92
N VAL A 482 -8.11 32.38 15.71
CA VAL A 482 -7.01 31.78 14.93
C VAL A 482 -5.84 31.50 15.83
N LYS A 483 -5.14 30.38 15.62
CA LYS A 483 -3.90 30.05 16.31
C LYS A 483 -2.74 30.41 15.39
N MET A 484 -1.90 31.34 15.88
CA MET A 484 -0.69 31.75 15.18
C MET A 484 0.37 30.70 15.39
N ASP A 485 0.86 30.13 14.29
CA ASP A 485 1.82 29.04 14.28
C ASP A 485 3.07 29.32 15.12
N ARG A 486 3.60 28.30 15.76
CA ARG A 486 4.79 28.35 16.62
C ARG A 486 6.01 28.95 15.92
N ASP A 487 6.31 28.52 14.67
CA ASP A 487 7.50 28.98 13.94
C ASP A 487 7.34 30.44 13.53
N PHE A 488 6.11 30.88 13.22
CA PHE A 488 5.82 32.29 12.95
C PHE A 488 5.97 33.13 14.23
N THR A 489 5.48 32.65 15.35
CA THR A 489 5.69 33.28 16.67
C THR A 489 7.18 33.38 17.00
N ALA A 490 7.95 32.30 16.84
CA ALA A 490 9.39 32.30 17.12
C ALA A 490 10.17 33.26 16.20
N LYS A 491 9.83 33.33 14.91
CA LYS A 491 10.43 34.30 13.98
C LYS A 491 10.14 35.73 14.42
N ALA A 492 8.90 36.05 14.81
CA ALA A 492 8.51 37.36 15.28
C ALA A 492 9.27 37.77 16.56
N MET A 493 9.63 36.80 17.41
CA MET A 493 10.41 37.12 18.61
C MET A 493 11.90 37.39 18.33
N ASN A 494 12.44 36.93 17.22
CA ASN A 494 13.85 36.98 16.86
C ASN A 494 14.19 37.97 15.72
N SER A 495 13.20 38.65 15.12
CA SER A 495 13.35 39.54 13.97
C SER A 495 12.43 40.75 14.11
N ASP A 496 12.98 41.98 14.09
CA ASP A 496 12.19 43.20 14.15
C ASP A 496 11.17 43.32 13.03
N ARG A 497 11.53 42.85 11.83
CA ARG A 497 10.64 42.85 10.66
C ARG A 497 9.45 41.94 10.87
N ASP A 498 9.71 40.72 11.33
CA ASP A 498 8.66 39.74 11.56
C ASP A 498 7.81 40.09 12.77
N TYR A 499 8.42 40.76 13.79
CA TYR A 499 7.72 41.33 14.92
C TYR A 499 6.70 42.40 14.51
N GLU A 500 7.09 43.36 13.67
CA GLU A 500 6.17 44.38 13.17
C GLU A 500 5.08 43.79 12.28
N LEU A 501 5.40 42.76 11.46
CA LEU A 501 4.39 42.03 10.70
C LEU A 501 3.37 41.35 11.62
N TYR A 502 3.84 40.58 12.59
CA TYR A 502 3.01 39.87 13.57
C TYR A 502 2.10 40.84 14.34
N LYS A 503 2.66 41.93 14.86
CA LYS A 503 1.96 42.96 15.57
C LYS A 503 0.85 43.63 14.77
N ASN A 504 1.02 43.82 13.46
CA ASN A 504 0.00 44.42 12.59
C ASN A 504 -1.10 43.44 12.16
N ILE A 505 -0.85 42.14 12.18
CA ILE A 505 -1.89 41.11 11.92
C ILE A 505 -2.94 41.09 13.02
N ILE A 506 -2.55 41.30 14.28
CA ILE A 506 -3.46 41.21 15.43
C ILE A 506 -4.65 42.19 15.33
N PRO A 507 -4.45 43.52 15.17
CA PRO A 507 -5.59 44.42 15.04
C PRO A 507 -6.41 44.18 13.74
N MET A 508 -5.78 43.70 12.69
CA MET A 508 -6.49 43.35 11.47
C MET A 508 -7.48 42.19 11.69
N VAL A 509 -7.08 41.14 12.40
CA VAL A 509 -7.93 40.00 12.76
C VAL A 509 -9.03 40.45 13.75
N HIS A 510 -8.68 41.28 14.73
CA HIS A 510 -9.65 41.84 15.68
C HIS A 510 -10.74 42.72 15.01
N CYS A 511 -10.42 43.42 13.90
CA CYS A 511 -11.39 44.23 13.16
C CYS A 511 -12.62 43.45 12.67
N ILE A 512 -12.51 42.13 12.53
CA ILE A 512 -13.58 41.22 12.12
C ILE A 512 -14.12 40.38 13.27
N ASN A 513 -13.87 40.78 14.52
CA ASN A 513 -14.29 40.13 15.76
C ASN A 513 -13.76 38.69 15.94
N VAL A 514 -12.60 38.37 15.36
CA VAL A 514 -11.90 37.11 15.55
C VAL A 514 -10.78 37.30 16.58
N ARG A 515 -10.65 36.36 17.52
CA ARG A 515 -9.59 36.37 18.54
C ARG A 515 -8.34 35.69 18.02
N ILE A 516 -7.23 35.87 18.78
CA ILE A 516 -5.93 35.27 18.43
C ILE A 516 -5.38 34.46 19.60
N CYS A 517 -4.91 33.27 19.32
CA CYS A 517 -4.09 32.45 20.19
C CYS A 517 -2.65 32.45 19.66
N ALA A 518 -1.66 32.87 20.44
CA ALA A 518 -0.26 32.74 20.06
C ALA A 518 0.30 31.41 20.58
N GLU A 519 0.85 30.61 19.67
CA GLU A 519 1.48 29.35 20.01
C GLU A 519 2.99 29.45 20.22
N GLY A 520 3.56 28.41 20.82
CA GLY A 520 5.00 28.28 20.99
C GLY A 520 5.59 29.23 22.01
N ILE A 521 4.83 29.72 22.98
CA ILE A 521 5.36 30.57 24.04
C ILE A 521 6.27 29.74 24.94
N GLU A 522 7.57 30.02 24.89
CA GLU A 522 8.59 29.29 25.66
C GLU A 522 9.19 30.11 26.81
N GLU A 523 9.17 31.46 26.70
CA GLU A 523 9.85 32.36 27.61
C GLU A 523 8.93 33.47 28.13
N LYS A 524 9.27 33.98 29.31
CA LYS A 524 8.55 35.09 29.97
C LYS A 524 8.58 36.39 29.13
N GLU A 525 9.66 36.64 28.42
CA GLU A 525 9.78 37.80 27.55
C GLU A 525 8.77 37.79 26.41
N TRP A 526 8.54 36.61 25.83
CA TRP A 526 7.54 36.41 24.77
C TRP A 526 6.13 36.68 25.28
N LEU A 527 5.79 36.19 26.49
CA LEU A 527 4.53 36.52 27.16
C LEU A 527 4.30 38.03 27.28
N LEU A 528 5.33 38.81 27.69
CA LEU A 528 5.20 40.24 27.84
C LEU A 528 4.94 40.94 26.49
N LYS A 529 5.68 40.57 25.45
CA LYS A 529 5.47 41.07 24.09
C LYS A 529 4.05 40.76 23.58
N MET A 530 3.56 39.53 23.77
CA MET A 530 2.19 39.14 23.37
C MET A 530 1.13 39.94 24.10
N LYS A 531 1.37 40.24 25.39
CA LYS A 531 0.48 41.08 26.20
C LYS A 531 0.42 42.52 25.68
N GLU A 532 1.57 43.11 25.30
CA GLU A 532 1.65 44.44 24.67
C GLU A 532 0.91 44.48 23.32
N MET A 533 1.00 43.41 22.53
CA MET A 533 0.30 43.29 21.26
C MET A 533 -1.21 43.02 21.41
N LYS A 534 -1.69 42.78 22.64
CA LYS A 534 -3.11 42.46 22.96
C LYS A 534 -3.57 41.15 22.33
N VAL A 535 -2.72 40.13 22.32
CA VAL A 535 -3.12 38.76 22.00
C VAL A 535 -4.12 38.26 23.04
N ASP A 536 -5.11 37.49 22.66
CA ASP A 536 -6.19 37.02 23.55
C ASP A 536 -5.76 35.79 24.35
N TYR A 537 -5.24 34.77 23.67
CA TYR A 537 -4.91 33.47 24.25
C TYR A 537 -3.46 33.10 23.96
N LEU A 538 -2.90 32.27 24.83
CA LEU A 538 -1.52 31.82 24.75
C LEU A 538 -1.44 30.32 24.97
N GLN A 539 -0.56 29.68 24.22
CA GLN A 539 -0.23 28.25 24.34
C GLN A 539 1.28 28.08 24.16
N GLY A 540 1.90 27.20 24.94
CA GLY A 540 3.34 26.94 24.80
C GLY A 540 3.95 26.30 26.05
N TYR A 541 5.21 25.91 25.95
CA TYR A 541 5.92 25.19 27.00
C TYR A 541 6.16 26.00 28.27
N TYR A 542 6.08 27.31 28.17
CA TYR A 542 6.11 28.18 29.32
C TYR A 542 4.96 27.93 30.30
N PHE A 543 3.77 27.57 29.79
CA PHE A 543 2.59 27.28 30.59
C PHE A 543 2.46 25.78 30.92
N GLY A 544 2.90 24.91 30.00
CA GLY A 544 2.91 23.47 30.18
C GLY A 544 3.19 22.70 28.88
N ARG A 545 3.90 21.63 29.02
CA ARG A 545 4.04 20.64 27.92
C ARG A 545 2.78 19.80 27.83
N PRO A 546 2.42 19.26 26.65
CA PRO A 546 1.36 18.26 26.55
C PRO A 546 1.62 17.11 27.52
N CYS A 547 0.61 16.75 28.31
CA CYS A 547 0.71 15.65 29.28
C CYS A 547 -0.56 14.82 29.33
N GLY A 548 -0.46 13.61 29.86
CA GLY A 548 -1.59 12.70 30.00
C GLY A 548 -2.64 13.19 31.00
N LYS A 549 -3.82 12.59 30.96
CA LYS A 549 -5.01 12.99 31.71
C LYS A 549 -4.76 13.21 33.21
N GLU A 550 -4.15 12.23 33.88
CA GLU A 550 -3.94 12.28 35.33
C GLU A 550 -3.00 13.43 35.74
N GLN A 551 -1.91 13.59 35.01
CA GLN A 551 -0.95 14.67 35.22
C GLN A 551 -1.59 16.03 34.95
N PHE A 552 -2.41 16.17 33.90
CA PHE A 552 -3.10 17.41 33.58
C PHE A 552 -4.08 17.80 34.69
N LEU A 553 -4.89 16.86 35.18
CA LEU A 553 -5.80 17.10 36.31
C LEU A 553 -5.04 17.53 37.57
N GLN A 554 -3.96 16.84 37.90
CA GLN A 554 -3.15 17.20 39.08
C GLN A 554 -2.56 18.61 39.00
N GLN A 555 -2.13 19.03 37.81
CA GLN A 555 -1.47 20.33 37.63
C GLN A 555 -2.46 21.49 37.53
N TYR A 556 -3.63 21.31 36.90
CA TYR A 556 -4.48 22.42 36.48
C TYR A 556 -5.88 22.43 37.09
N ALA A 557 -6.38 21.33 37.70
CA ALA A 557 -7.71 21.30 38.31
C ALA A 557 -7.86 22.27 39.49
N SER A 558 -6.78 22.63 40.17
CA SER A 558 -6.81 23.57 41.29
C SER A 558 -6.84 25.05 40.87
N GLY A 559 -6.92 25.36 39.57
CA GLY A 559 -6.96 26.72 39.04
C GLY A 559 -5.68 27.54 39.31
N ILE A 560 -4.53 26.85 39.41
CA ILE A 560 -3.26 27.51 39.74
C ILE A 560 -2.90 28.47 38.61
N ASN A 561 -2.69 29.76 38.98
CA ASN A 561 -2.03 30.74 38.13
C ASN A 561 -0.68 30.17 37.68
N VAL A 562 -0.50 29.99 36.38
CA VAL A 562 0.79 29.64 35.81
C VAL A 562 1.81 30.68 36.22
N LYS A 563 2.95 30.27 36.76
CA LYS A 563 3.97 31.13 37.40
C LYS A 563 4.47 32.25 36.52
#